data_6a346d57fd730ceddd942f5ab5372514
#
_entry.id   6a346d57fd730ceddd942f5ab5372514
#
_cell.length_a   1.000
_cell.length_b   1.000
_cell.length_c   1.000
_cell.angle_alpha   90.00
_cell.angle_beta   90.00
_cell.angle_gamma   90.00
#
_symmetry.space_group_name_H-M   'P 1'
#
loop_
_entity.id
_entity.type
_entity.pdbx_description
1 polymer ?
#
loop_
_entity_poly.entity_id
_entity_poly.type
_entity_poly.pdbx_seq_one_letter_code
_entity_poly.pdbx_strand_id
1 'polypeptide(L)'
;TGRKVLTYKYAFGLNKRPSIEKNGVMSRINKAYTNDLMSRIKKSAVTVVKDSDEMLPLDLTLSGTVVLNVSNTLSETYPFFNEINDTYPVTWLHANLDSLHSLRNRITPAQRVIVAVYTSKVEKYRKVLLELAKGKPTILVCFNSHKVLQKLNDVVAQSSAVVLAHSDEKYIQKFVAGMLIGNQRVDGRLSVDLNDEYKAGSGVVVDPDKPRRYKPEEFGMDSKVLSRIDSIAEYGIKEGAYPGCHVLVWKNGYQVYNKCFGNHTYESDREVRENDLYDLASLTKTTATLLAVMKPVSYTHLRAHETGA
;
A
#
# COMPACT_ATOMS: atom_id res chain seq x y z
N THR A 1 -47.90 -6.66 15.60
CA THR A 1 -46.74 -6.36 14.70
C THR A 1 -47.20 -5.83 13.35
N GLY A 2 -48.26 -6.44 12.70
CA GLY A 2 -48.79 -5.99 11.40
C GLY A 2 -49.32 -4.56 11.43
N ARG A 3 -50.11 -4.20 12.48
CA ARG A 3 -50.62 -2.83 12.66
C ARG A 3 -49.52 -1.76 12.68
N LYS A 4 -48.40 -2.04 13.37
CA LYS A 4 -47.25 -1.11 13.43
C LYS A 4 -46.63 -0.92 12.05
N VAL A 5 -46.45 -1.98 11.28
CA VAL A 5 -45.94 -1.92 9.91
C VAL A 5 -46.85 -1.12 8.99
N LEU A 6 -48.18 -1.34 9.07
CA LEU A 6 -49.14 -0.59 8.28
C LEU A 6 -49.18 0.89 8.67
N THR A 7 -49.07 1.21 9.96
CA THR A 7 -48.96 2.60 10.43
C THR A 7 -47.75 3.32 9.82
N TYR A 8 -46.58 2.67 9.80
CA TYR A 8 -45.41 3.26 9.15
C TYR A 8 -45.58 3.39 7.64
N LYS A 9 -46.14 2.36 6.97
CA LYS A 9 -46.43 2.48 5.53
C LYS A 9 -47.35 3.65 5.22
N TYR A 10 -48.36 3.87 6.03
CA TYR A 10 -49.27 5.01 5.88
C TYR A 10 -48.57 6.34 6.17
N ALA A 11 -47.80 6.42 7.26
CA ALA A 11 -47.07 7.64 7.65
C ALA A 11 -46.04 8.05 6.57
N PHE A 12 -45.42 7.09 5.88
CA PHE A 12 -44.52 7.35 4.75
C PHE A 12 -45.24 7.55 3.40
N GLY A 13 -46.57 7.68 3.41
CA GLY A 13 -47.34 7.96 2.21
C GLY A 13 -47.38 6.83 1.18
N LEU A 14 -47.06 5.59 1.58
CA LEU A 14 -47.00 4.44 0.66
C LEU A 14 -48.38 4.07 0.09
N ASN A 15 -49.46 4.47 0.75
CA ASN A 15 -50.84 4.36 0.28
C ASN A 15 -51.20 5.30 -0.88
N LYS A 16 -50.40 6.37 -1.08
CA LYS A 16 -50.61 7.39 -2.11
C LYS A 16 -49.56 7.33 -3.21
N ARG A 17 -48.71 6.30 -3.23
CA ARG A 17 -47.63 6.20 -4.23
C ARG A 17 -48.20 6.05 -5.64
N PRO A 18 -47.81 6.92 -6.56
CA PRO A 18 -48.05 6.67 -7.99
C PRO A 18 -47.33 5.40 -8.41
N SER A 19 -47.81 4.76 -9.47
CA SER A 19 -47.12 3.63 -10.09
C SER A 19 -45.67 4.00 -10.42
N ILE A 20 -44.74 3.11 -10.09
CA ILE A 20 -43.32 3.33 -10.39
C ILE A 20 -43.17 3.40 -11.91
N GLU A 21 -42.71 4.53 -12.40
CA GLU A 21 -42.36 4.70 -13.81
C GLU A 21 -41.14 3.82 -14.12
N LYS A 22 -41.35 2.78 -14.90
CA LYS A 22 -40.32 1.81 -15.23
C LYS A 22 -39.26 2.37 -16.21
N ASN A 23 -39.69 3.31 -17.05
CA ASN A 23 -38.80 3.96 -18.03
C ASN A 23 -37.75 4.82 -17.31
N GLY A 24 -36.48 4.61 -17.65
CA GLY A 24 -35.38 5.38 -17.10
C GLY A 24 -35.01 5.03 -15.65
N VAL A 25 -35.54 3.94 -15.06
CA VAL A 25 -35.15 3.52 -13.68
C VAL A 25 -33.63 3.32 -13.58
N MET A 26 -33.03 2.62 -14.57
CA MET A 26 -31.59 2.35 -14.56
C MET A 26 -30.75 3.62 -14.66
N SER A 27 -31.14 4.59 -15.46
CA SER A 27 -30.43 5.88 -15.56
C SER A 27 -30.60 6.77 -14.33
N ARG A 28 -31.70 6.61 -13.60
CA ARG A 28 -31.92 7.32 -12.33
C ARG A 28 -31.14 6.73 -11.15
N ILE A 29 -30.89 5.41 -11.18
CA ILE A 29 -30.15 4.71 -10.15
C ILE A 29 -28.64 4.77 -10.46
N ASN A 30 -28.23 4.49 -11.71
CA ASN A 30 -26.84 4.44 -12.13
C ASN A 30 -26.33 5.82 -12.59
N LYS A 31 -26.37 6.80 -11.71
CA LYS A 31 -25.78 8.11 -11.98
C LYS A 31 -24.25 8.04 -11.86
N ALA A 32 -23.52 8.85 -12.60
CA ALA A 32 -22.06 8.97 -12.50
C ALA A 32 -21.59 9.20 -11.06
N TYR A 33 -22.29 10.06 -10.31
CA TYR A 33 -22.04 10.29 -8.89
C TYR A 33 -22.20 9.03 -8.03
N THR A 34 -23.18 8.18 -8.31
CA THR A 34 -23.39 6.92 -7.57
C THR A 34 -22.22 5.96 -7.80
N ASN A 35 -21.74 5.87 -9.04
CA ASN A 35 -20.60 5.03 -9.38
C ASN A 35 -19.30 5.54 -8.76
N ASP A 36 -19.09 6.85 -8.73
CA ASP A 36 -17.93 7.45 -8.05
C ASP A 36 -17.99 7.17 -6.53
N LEU A 37 -19.14 7.41 -5.90
CA LEU A 37 -19.33 7.13 -4.47
C LEU A 37 -19.08 5.67 -4.15
N MET A 38 -19.61 4.72 -4.94
CA MET A 38 -19.40 3.29 -4.76
C MET A 38 -17.92 2.91 -4.91
N SER A 39 -17.24 3.51 -5.89
CA SER A 39 -15.80 3.31 -6.09
C SER A 39 -15.00 3.78 -4.87
N ARG A 40 -15.30 4.96 -4.34
CA ARG A 40 -14.65 5.52 -3.15
C ARG A 40 -14.88 4.64 -1.93
N ILE A 41 -16.13 4.23 -1.66
CA ILE A 41 -16.48 3.34 -0.53
C ILE A 41 -15.71 2.02 -0.64
N LYS A 42 -15.69 1.39 -1.81
CA LYS A 42 -15.00 0.10 -1.98
C LYS A 42 -13.47 0.23 -1.87
N LYS A 43 -12.89 1.31 -2.38
CA LYS A 43 -11.45 1.59 -2.20
C LYS A 43 -11.10 1.79 -0.73
N SER A 44 -11.92 2.55 0.03
CA SER A 44 -11.73 2.77 1.46
C SER A 44 -11.90 1.48 2.31
N ALA A 45 -12.59 0.47 1.77
CA ALA A 45 -12.74 -0.82 2.44
C ALA A 45 -11.53 -1.75 2.22
N VAL A 46 -10.65 -1.46 1.26
CA VAL A 46 -9.43 -2.25 1.07
C VAL A 46 -8.58 -2.17 2.32
N THR A 47 -8.24 -3.31 2.89
CA THR A 47 -7.55 -3.39 4.18
C THR A 47 -6.27 -4.21 4.02
N VAL A 48 -5.14 -3.64 4.43
CA VAL A 48 -3.93 -4.40 4.70
C VAL A 48 -4.06 -4.99 6.10
N VAL A 49 -4.31 -6.30 6.16
CA VAL A 49 -4.55 -7.02 7.42
C VAL A 49 -3.26 -7.23 8.20
N LYS A 50 -2.18 -7.52 7.47
CA LYS A 50 -0.86 -7.83 7.99
C LYS A 50 0.22 -7.31 7.03
N ASP A 51 1.32 -6.82 7.59
CA ASP A 51 2.58 -6.54 6.89
C ASP A 51 3.73 -6.65 7.89
N SER A 52 4.13 -7.91 8.19
CA SER A 52 5.09 -8.21 9.27
C SER A 52 6.52 -7.82 8.92
N ASP A 53 6.87 -7.83 7.63
CA ASP A 53 8.22 -7.63 7.14
C ASP A 53 8.37 -6.27 6.43
N GLU A 54 7.40 -5.37 6.63
CA GLU A 54 7.33 -4.06 5.95
C GLU A 54 7.51 -4.21 4.41
N MET A 55 6.86 -5.23 3.83
CA MET A 55 6.97 -5.54 2.40
C MET A 55 6.20 -4.58 1.51
N LEU A 56 5.29 -3.79 2.08
CA LEU A 56 4.41 -2.89 1.33
C LEU A 56 4.77 -1.41 1.57
N PRO A 57 4.84 -0.57 0.52
CA PRO A 57 4.80 -0.96 -0.90
C PRO A 57 5.98 -1.85 -1.30
N LEU A 58 5.87 -2.50 -2.47
CA LEU A 58 6.92 -3.38 -2.99
C LEU A 58 8.23 -2.61 -3.19
N ASP A 59 9.34 -3.24 -2.83
CA ASP A 59 10.64 -2.78 -3.31
C ASP A 59 10.78 -3.13 -4.79
N LEU A 60 10.71 -2.11 -5.65
CA LEU A 60 10.75 -2.26 -7.10
C LEU A 60 12.17 -2.51 -7.64
N THR A 61 13.20 -2.46 -6.79
CA THR A 61 14.59 -2.80 -7.16
C THR A 61 14.86 -4.29 -7.11
N LEU A 62 14.04 -5.04 -6.33
CA LEU A 62 14.19 -6.49 -6.20
C LEU A 62 13.55 -7.20 -7.40
N SER A 63 14.35 -7.87 -8.21
CA SER A 63 13.86 -8.74 -9.30
C SER A 63 13.28 -10.06 -8.77
N GLY A 64 12.68 -10.85 -9.66
CA GLY A 64 12.24 -12.21 -9.32
C GLY A 64 10.91 -12.28 -8.57
N THR A 65 9.99 -11.35 -8.82
CA THR A 65 8.62 -11.42 -8.30
C THR A 65 7.73 -12.25 -9.21
N VAL A 66 7.00 -13.19 -8.62
CA VAL A 66 5.98 -14.00 -9.31
C VAL A 66 4.60 -13.62 -8.79
N VAL A 67 3.65 -13.39 -9.70
CA VAL A 67 2.22 -13.23 -9.38
C VAL A 67 1.52 -14.55 -9.70
N LEU A 68 1.06 -15.25 -8.68
CA LEU A 68 0.30 -16.48 -8.78
C LEU A 68 -1.19 -16.18 -8.63
N ASN A 69 -1.94 -16.35 -9.72
CA ASN A 69 -3.38 -16.10 -9.72
C ASN A 69 -4.16 -17.38 -9.41
N VAL A 70 -5.02 -17.29 -8.41
CA VAL A 70 -5.97 -18.34 -8.00
C VAL A 70 -7.37 -17.88 -8.38
N SER A 71 -7.77 -18.17 -9.63
CA SER A 71 -9.03 -17.74 -10.24
C SER A 71 -9.70 -18.86 -11.02
N ASN A 72 -10.96 -18.67 -11.39
CA ASN A 72 -11.67 -19.59 -12.27
C ASN A 72 -11.31 -19.33 -13.76
N THR A 73 -11.05 -18.07 -14.12
CA THR A 73 -10.70 -17.64 -15.47
C THR A 73 -9.51 -16.69 -15.46
N LEU A 74 -8.69 -16.75 -16.51
CA LEU A 74 -7.51 -15.89 -16.64
C LEU A 74 -7.87 -14.42 -16.87
N SER A 75 -8.90 -14.15 -17.66
CA SER A 75 -9.30 -12.80 -18.06
C SER A 75 -9.69 -11.92 -16.87
N GLU A 76 -10.19 -12.51 -15.80
CA GLU A 76 -10.54 -11.81 -14.56
C GLU A 76 -9.33 -11.16 -13.88
N THR A 77 -8.12 -11.66 -14.10
CA THR A 77 -6.91 -11.28 -13.38
C THR A 77 -6.06 -10.24 -14.10
N TYR A 78 -6.32 -9.95 -15.37
CA TYR A 78 -5.53 -9.01 -16.18
C TYR A 78 -5.46 -7.59 -15.62
N PRO A 79 -6.53 -6.99 -15.07
CA PRO A 79 -6.43 -5.63 -14.57
C PRO A 79 -5.40 -5.45 -13.44
N PHE A 80 -5.26 -6.44 -12.57
CA PHE A 80 -4.28 -6.46 -11.50
C PHE A 80 -2.87 -6.67 -12.02
N PHE A 81 -2.70 -7.69 -12.86
CA PHE A 81 -1.40 -8.02 -13.45
C PHE A 81 -0.83 -6.88 -14.29
N ASN A 82 -1.62 -6.35 -15.23
CA ASN A 82 -1.15 -5.30 -16.13
C ASN A 82 -0.70 -4.05 -15.38
N GLU A 83 -1.48 -3.62 -14.38
CA GLU A 83 -1.13 -2.44 -13.58
C GLU A 83 0.22 -2.59 -12.84
N ILE A 84 0.54 -3.79 -12.35
CA ILE A 84 1.85 -4.06 -11.75
C ILE A 84 2.91 -4.15 -12.83
N ASN A 85 2.67 -4.94 -13.90
CA ASN A 85 3.67 -5.27 -14.90
C ASN A 85 4.07 -4.06 -15.76
N ASP A 86 3.19 -3.07 -15.94
CA ASP A 86 3.48 -1.83 -16.66
C ASP A 86 4.54 -0.97 -15.92
N THR A 87 4.62 -1.10 -14.58
CA THR A 87 5.58 -0.37 -13.75
C THR A 87 6.75 -1.24 -13.33
N TYR A 88 6.49 -2.50 -13.03
CA TYR A 88 7.44 -3.43 -12.45
C TYR A 88 7.27 -4.82 -13.08
N PRO A 89 8.23 -5.27 -13.90
CA PRO A 89 8.12 -6.56 -14.61
C PRO A 89 7.98 -7.74 -13.65
N VAL A 90 6.92 -8.52 -13.80
CA VAL A 90 6.63 -9.69 -12.98
C VAL A 90 6.33 -10.91 -13.84
N THR A 91 6.67 -12.09 -13.33
CA THR A 91 6.23 -13.34 -13.94
C THR A 91 4.79 -13.66 -13.50
N TRP A 92 3.91 -13.88 -14.47
CA TRP A 92 2.51 -14.20 -14.23
C TRP A 92 2.24 -15.69 -14.39
N LEU A 93 1.64 -16.29 -13.35
CA LEU A 93 1.25 -17.69 -13.32
C LEU A 93 -0.21 -17.84 -12.92
N HIS A 94 -0.85 -18.87 -13.45
CA HIS A 94 -2.20 -19.27 -13.04
C HIS A 94 -2.15 -20.61 -12.31
N ALA A 95 -2.78 -20.69 -11.15
CA ALA A 95 -2.89 -21.91 -10.38
C ALA A 95 -3.91 -22.84 -11.03
N ASN A 96 -3.41 -23.78 -11.82
CA ASN A 96 -4.20 -24.89 -12.31
C ASN A 96 -3.85 -26.14 -11.50
N LEU A 97 -4.86 -26.85 -10.98
CA LEU A 97 -4.67 -28.06 -10.16
C LEU A 97 -3.96 -29.18 -10.91
N ASP A 98 -4.19 -29.27 -12.22
CA ASP A 98 -3.62 -30.31 -13.06
C ASP A 98 -2.10 -30.12 -13.31
N SER A 99 -1.58 -28.94 -12.99
CA SER A 99 -0.18 -28.56 -13.23
C SER A 99 0.57 -28.06 -11.99
N LEU A 100 0.13 -28.39 -10.78
CA LEU A 100 0.74 -27.92 -9.52
C LEU A 100 2.24 -28.23 -9.42
N HIS A 101 2.69 -29.39 -9.97
CA HIS A 101 4.10 -29.75 -9.98
C HIS A 101 4.93 -28.83 -10.89
N SER A 102 4.43 -28.50 -12.07
CA SER A 102 5.09 -27.55 -12.99
C SER A 102 5.10 -26.11 -12.44
N LEU A 103 4.08 -25.72 -11.70
CA LEU A 103 4.04 -24.43 -11.01
C LEU A 103 5.15 -24.31 -9.97
N ARG A 104 5.40 -25.37 -9.20
CA ARG A 104 6.45 -25.39 -8.18
C ARG A 104 7.81 -25.08 -8.80
N ASN A 105 8.19 -25.73 -9.91
CA ASN A 105 9.44 -25.47 -10.60
C ASN A 105 9.57 -24.04 -11.12
N ARG A 106 8.48 -23.42 -11.57
CA ARG A 106 8.44 -22.03 -12.06
C ARG A 106 8.51 -21.00 -10.93
N ILE A 107 8.02 -21.35 -9.74
CA ILE A 107 8.04 -20.47 -8.55
C ILE A 107 9.37 -20.62 -7.77
N THR A 108 10.05 -21.77 -7.87
CA THR A 108 11.30 -22.02 -7.13
C THR A 108 12.34 -20.91 -7.29
N PRO A 109 12.63 -20.36 -8.48
CA PRO A 109 13.58 -19.27 -8.65
C PRO A 109 13.10 -17.91 -8.15
N ALA A 110 11.80 -17.76 -7.82
CA ALA A 110 11.26 -16.48 -7.36
C ALA A 110 11.82 -16.07 -6.00
N GLN A 111 12.13 -14.80 -5.82
CA GLN A 111 12.54 -14.24 -4.54
C GLN A 111 11.33 -13.97 -3.63
N ARG A 112 10.21 -13.58 -4.23
CA ARG A 112 8.93 -13.35 -3.54
C ARG A 112 7.75 -13.74 -4.42
N VAL A 113 6.61 -14.02 -3.78
CA VAL A 113 5.39 -14.43 -4.47
C VAL A 113 4.23 -13.55 -4.04
N ILE A 114 3.47 -13.03 -5.01
CA ILE A 114 2.18 -12.39 -4.78
C ILE A 114 1.11 -13.41 -5.16
N VAL A 115 0.32 -13.86 -4.19
CA VAL A 115 -0.80 -14.78 -4.41
C VAL A 115 -2.08 -13.97 -4.49
N ALA A 116 -2.67 -13.89 -5.67
CA ALA A 116 -3.91 -13.16 -5.94
C ALA A 116 -5.11 -14.12 -6.01
N VAL A 117 -6.01 -14.07 -5.02
CA VAL A 117 -7.14 -14.99 -4.86
C VAL A 117 -8.44 -14.33 -5.28
N TYR A 118 -9.08 -14.88 -6.31
CA TYR A 118 -10.36 -14.41 -6.86
C TYR A 118 -11.52 -15.37 -6.57
N THR A 119 -11.24 -16.67 -6.48
CA THR A 119 -12.26 -17.69 -6.26
C THR A 119 -12.58 -17.91 -4.78
N SER A 120 -13.82 -18.27 -4.48
CA SER A 120 -14.22 -18.72 -3.13
C SER A 120 -13.90 -20.20 -2.86
N LYS A 121 -13.54 -20.96 -3.91
CA LYS A 121 -13.22 -22.41 -3.82
C LYS A 121 -11.73 -22.61 -3.55
N VAL A 122 -11.25 -22.08 -2.43
CA VAL A 122 -9.80 -22.01 -2.08
C VAL A 122 -9.27 -23.27 -1.39
N GLU A 123 -10.13 -24.11 -0.85
CA GLU A 123 -9.75 -25.27 -0.04
C GLU A 123 -8.83 -26.23 -0.82
N LYS A 124 -9.09 -26.40 -2.11
CA LYS A 124 -8.29 -27.25 -2.99
C LYS A 124 -6.86 -26.72 -3.24
N TYR A 125 -6.64 -25.41 -3.07
CA TYR A 125 -5.32 -24.77 -3.23
C TYR A 125 -4.57 -24.60 -1.90
N ARG A 126 -5.26 -24.72 -0.76
CA ARG A 126 -4.76 -24.39 0.58
C ARG A 126 -3.40 -25.01 0.88
N LYS A 127 -3.24 -26.33 0.61
CA LYS A 127 -1.97 -27.02 0.89
C LYS A 127 -0.78 -26.41 0.13
N VAL A 128 -0.96 -26.13 -1.15
CA VAL A 128 0.09 -25.54 -2.00
C VAL A 128 0.38 -24.11 -1.57
N LEU A 129 -0.63 -23.31 -1.29
CA LEU A 129 -0.47 -21.93 -0.84
C LEU A 129 0.25 -21.87 0.52
N LEU A 130 -0.04 -22.82 1.42
CA LEU A 130 0.64 -22.93 2.71
C LEU A 130 2.13 -23.28 2.54
N GLU A 131 2.43 -24.24 1.67
CA GLU A 131 3.83 -24.59 1.35
C GLU A 131 4.60 -23.40 0.77
N LEU A 132 3.97 -22.62 -0.11
CA LEU A 132 4.56 -21.41 -0.68
C LEU A 132 4.84 -20.37 0.40
N ALA A 133 3.86 -20.07 1.24
CA ALA A 133 3.97 -19.06 2.29
C ALA A 133 5.02 -19.43 3.36
N LYS A 134 5.25 -20.74 3.61
CA LYS A 134 6.33 -21.19 4.50
C LYS A 134 7.72 -21.10 3.85
N GLY A 135 7.78 -21.26 2.54
CA GLY A 135 9.07 -21.36 1.83
C GLY A 135 9.59 -20.05 1.27
N LYS A 136 8.76 -19.04 1.14
CA LYS A 136 9.11 -17.76 0.49
C LYS A 136 8.33 -16.58 1.07
N PRO A 137 8.91 -15.37 1.03
CA PRO A 137 8.17 -14.13 1.30
C PRO A 137 6.93 -14.07 0.40
N THR A 138 5.76 -14.10 1.02
CA THR A 138 4.48 -14.20 0.30
C THR A 138 3.54 -13.06 0.69
N ILE A 139 3.02 -12.36 -0.32
CA ILE A 139 1.97 -11.37 -0.20
C ILE A 139 0.67 -12.01 -0.66
N LEU A 140 -0.27 -12.23 0.26
CA LEU A 140 -1.58 -12.79 -0.04
C LEU A 140 -2.59 -11.67 -0.29
N VAL A 141 -3.10 -11.56 -1.51
CA VAL A 141 -4.12 -10.58 -1.92
C VAL A 141 -5.44 -11.31 -2.17
N CYS A 142 -6.48 -10.98 -1.41
CA CYS A 142 -7.80 -11.60 -1.53
C CYS A 142 -8.79 -10.63 -2.18
N PHE A 143 -9.12 -10.85 -3.44
CA PHE A 143 -10.16 -10.14 -4.20
C PHE A 143 -11.56 -10.70 -3.96
N ASN A 144 -11.79 -11.26 -2.78
CA ASN A 144 -13.05 -11.87 -2.36
C ASN A 144 -13.35 -11.46 -0.91
N SER A 145 -14.40 -12.00 -0.32
CA SER A 145 -14.82 -11.66 1.04
C SER A 145 -13.83 -12.16 2.11
N HIS A 146 -13.90 -11.58 3.31
CA HIS A 146 -13.16 -12.03 4.49
C HIS A 146 -13.32 -13.53 4.80
N LYS A 147 -14.47 -14.12 4.46
CA LYS A 147 -14.76 -15.57 4.65
C LYS A 147 -13.78 -16.46 3.86
N VAL A 148 -13.23 -15.96 2.75
CA VAL A 148 -12.22 -16.70 1.97
C VAL A 148 -10.89 -16.70 2.72
N LEU A 149 -10.48 -15.58 3.34
CA LEU A 149 -9.29 -15.54 4.19
C LEU A 149 -9.46 -16.42 5.44
N GLN A 150 -10.65 -16.48 6.03
CA GLN A 150 -10.92 -17.38 7.17
C GLN A 150 -10.66 -18.84 6.82
N LYS A 151 -10.99 -19.28 5.60
CA LYS A 151 -10.68 -20.63 5.10
C LYS A 151 -9.18 -20.87 4.87
N LEU A 152 -8.41 -19.79 4.71
CA LEU A 152 -6.97 -19.79 4.51
C LEU A 152 -6.19 -19.29 5.75
N ASN A 153 -6.75 -19.42 6.94
CA ASN A 153 -6.19 -18.83 8.16
C ASN A 153 -4.72 -19.24 8.43
N ASP A 154 -4.36 -20.48 8.13
CA ASP A 154 -2.99 -20.97 8.22
C ASP A 154 -2.04 -20.34 7.16
N VAL A 155 -2.55 -20.06 5.96
CA VAL A 155 -1.81 -19.34 4.92
C VAL A 155 -1.63 -17.87 5.33
N VAL A 156 -2.69 -17.24 5.88
CA VAL A 156 -2.64 -15.88 6.44
C VAL A 156 -1.55 -15.77 7.51
N ALA A 157 -1.50 -16.73 8.43
CA ALA A 157 -0.49 -16.74 9.50
C ALA A 157 0.96 -16.81 8.97
N GLN A 158 1.19 -17.58 7.89
CA GLN A 158 2.52 -17.76 7.30
C GLN A 158 2.90 -16.70 6.25
N SER A 159 1.93 -15.96 5.73
CA SER A 159 2.21 -14.89 4.74
C SER A 159 2.90 -13.70 5.38
N SER A 160 3.84 -13.08 4.68
CA SER A 160 4.55 -11.86 5.12
C SER A 160 3.62 -10.64 5.12
N ALA A 161 2.78 -10.53 4.10
CA ALA A 161 1.73 -9.50 4.04
C ALA A 161 0.40 -10.09 3.57
N VAL A 162 -0.72 -9.50 4.02
CA VAL A 162 -2.08 -9.94 3.67
C VAL A 162 -2.95 -8.72 3.37
N VAL A 163 -3.58 -8.73 2.20
CA VAL A 163 -4.46 -7.66 1.71
C VAL A 163 -5.85 -8.23 1.45
N LEU A 164 -6.87 -7.63 2.04
CA LEU A 164 -8.28 -7.93 1.80
C LEU A 164 -8.90 -6.82 0.95
N ALA A 165 -9.21 -7.13 -0.31
CA ALA A 165 -9.77 -6.19 -1.29
C ALA A 165 -11.30 -6.20 -1.35
N HIS A 166 -11.97 -7.24 -0.82
CA HIS A 166 -13.41 -7.44 -0.79
C HIS A 166 -14.10 -7.60 -2.16
N SER A 167 -13.47 -7.22 -3.26
CA SER A 167 -14.07 -7.20 -4.60
C SER A 167 -12.99 -7.41 -5.68
N ASP A 168 -13.37 -8.09 -6.75
CA ASP A 168 -12.56 -8.34 -7.96
C ASP A 168 -12.83 -7.36 -9.11
N GLU A 169 -13.60 -6.31 -8.85
CA GLU A 169 -13.90 -5.29 -9.86
C GLU A 169 -12.61 -4.63 -10.38
N LYS A 170 -12.58 -4.38 -11.69
CA LYS A 170 -11.41 -3.86 -12.41
C LYS A 170 -10.72 -2.69 -11.70
N TYR A 171 -11.48 -1.72 -11.21
CA TYR A 171 -10.92 -0.54 -10.54
C TYR A 171 -10.35 -0.83 -9.14
N ILE A 172 -10.87 -1.86 -8.45
CA ILE A 172 -10.31 -2.34 -7.17
C ILE A 172 -9.00 -3.09 -7.42
N GLN A 173 -8.95 -3.93 -8.45
CA GLN A 173 -7.73 -4.62 -8.84
C GLN A 173 -6.61 -3.61 -9.15
N LYS A 174 -6.90 -2.58 -9.95
CA LYS A 174 -5.95 -1.50 -10.25
C LYS A 174 -5.56 -0.71 -9.01
N PHE A 175 -6.50 -0.41 -8.12
CA PHE A 175 -6.22 0.29 -6.87
C PHE A 175 -5.28 -0.50 -5.95
N VAL A 176 -5.52 -1.80 -5.78
CA VAL A 176 -4.67 -2.69 -4.97
C VAL A 176 -3.28 -2.86 -5.63
N ALA A 177 -3.23 -3.01 -6.95
CA ALA A 177 -1.97 -3.02 -7.68
C ALA A 177 -1.19 -1.72 -7.47
N GLY A 178 -1.85 -0.57 -7.60
CA GLY A 178 -1.28 0.75 -7.34
C GLY A 178 -0.75 0.91 -5.90
N MET A 179 -1.43 0.32 -4.91
CA MET A 179 -0.93 0.27 -3.53
C MET A 179 0.36 -0.57 -3.44
N LEU A 180 0.38 -1.74 -4.09
CA LEU A 180 1.57 -2.59 -4.08
C LEU A 180 2.79 -1.90 -4.70
N ILE A 181 2.62 -1.12 -5.77
CA ILE A 181 3.71 -0.39 -6.43
C ILE A 181 3.95 1.03 -5.85
N GLY A 182 3.30 1.39 -4.75
CA GLY A 182 3.54 2.65 -4.06
C GLY A 182 2.85 3.88 -4.66
N ASN A 183 1.77 3.69 -5.43
CA ASN A 183 1.02 4.79 -6.06
C ASN A 183 -0.31 5.11 -5.35
N GLN A 184 -0.71 4.31 -4.38
CA GLN A 184 -1.99 4.46 -3.69
C GLN A 184 -1.82 4.25 -2.18
N ARG A 185 -2.43 5.15 -1.41
CA ARG A 185 -2.54 5.01 0.04
C ARG A 185 -3.70 4.08 0.40
N VAL A 186 -3.48 3.19 1.39
CA VAL A 186 -4.51 2.33 1.98
C VAL A 186 -4.46 2.46 3.49
N ASP A 187 -5.60 2.77 4.11
CA ASP A 187 -5.77 2.91 5.55
C ASP A 187 -7.06 2.24 6.06
N GLY A 188 -7.66 1.38 5.25
CA GLY A 188 -8.85 0.62 5.59
C GLY A 188 -8.66 -0.25 6.83
N ARG A 189 -9.78 -0.54 7.51
CA ARG A 189 -9.82 -1.35 8.73
C ARG A 189 -10.80 -2.50 8.56
N LEU A 190 -10.51 -3.64 9.19
CA LEU A 190 -11.42 -4.77 9.20
C LEU A 190 -12.75 -4.37 9.83
N SER A 191 -13.85 -4.66 9.14
CA SER A 191 -15.21 -4.42 9.65
C SER A 191 -15.73 -5.56 10.53
N VAL A 192 -15.07 -6.71 10.50
CA VAL A 192 -15.39 -7.92 11.26
C VAL A 192 -14.11 -8.61 11.71
N ASP A 193 -14.22 -9.47 12.72
CA ASP A 193 -13.12 -10.33 13.14
C ASP A 193 -12.78 -11.32 12.03
N LEU A 194 -11.51 -11.36 11.63
CA LEU A 194 -11.02 -12.38 10.71
C LEU A 194 -10.68 -13.67 11.46
N ASN A 195 -9.98 -13.54 12.57
CA ASN A 195 -9.62 -14.62 13.49
C ASN A 195 -9.32 -14.05 14.90
N ASP A 196 -8.67 -14.82 15.78
CA ASP A 196 -8.33 -14.36 17.13
C ASP A 196 -7.25 -13.28 17.17
N GLU A 197 -6.39 -13.23 16.18
CA GLU A 197 -5.28 -12.25 16.06
C GLU A 197 -5.75 -10.96 15.38
N TYR A 198 -6.54 -11.05 14.29
CA TYR A 198 -6.98 -9.90 13.49
C TYR A 198 -8.45 -9.58 13.75
N LYS A 199 -8.69 -8.66 14.68
CA LYS A 199 -10.03 -8.23 15.12
C LYS A 199 -10.57 -7.08 14.27
N ALA A 200 -11.88 -6.85 14.36
CA ALA A 200 -12.53 -5.67 13.79
C ALA A 200 -11.81 -4.39 14.27
N GLY A 201 -11.60 -3.45 13.35
CA GLY A 201 -10.85 -2.21 13.58
C GLY A 201 -9.34 -2.33 13.37
N SER A 202 -8.78 -3.55 13.25
CA SER A 202 -7.36 -3.72 12.91
C SER A 202 -7.09 -3.48 11.43
N GLY A 203 -5.84 -3.15 11.11
CA GLY A 203 -5.32 -2.92 9.77
C GLY A 203 -4.02 -2.12 9.82
N VAL A 204 -3.20 -2.30 8.80
CA VAL A 204 -1.93 -1.58 8.62
C VAL A 204 -2.15 -0.45 7.61
N VAL A 205 -1.57 0.72 7.87
CA VAL A 205 -1.57 1.82 6.91
C VAL A 205 -0.39 1.66 5.97
N VAL A 206 -0.67 1.60 4.68
CA VAL A 206 0.34 1.71 3.61
C VAL A 206 0.24 3.10 3.02
N ASP A 207 1.29 3.87 3.19
CA ASP A 207 1.37 5.26 2.76
C ASP A 207 2.55 5.41 1.79
N PRO A 208 2.31 5.70 0.50
CA PRO A 208 3.37 5.85 -0.48
C PRO A 208 4.28 7.06 -0.21
N ASP A 209 3.76 8.07 0.48
CA ASP A 209 4.52 9.27 0.83
C ASP A 209 5.40 9.06 2.07
N LYS A 210 5.20 7.94 2.76
CA LYS A 210 6.03 7.57 3.90
C LYS A 210 7.22 6.75 3.43
N PRO A 211 8.43 7.29 3.51
CA PRO A 211 9.61 6.58 3.04
C PRO A 211 9.79 5.26 3.82
N ARG A 212 9.98 4.17 3.08
CA ARG A 212 10.31 2.87 3.67
C ARG A 212 11.67 2.97 4.37
N ARG A 213 11.74 2.46 5.58
CA ARG A 213 13.00 2.34 6.31
C ARG A 213 13.69 1.04 5.89
N TYR A 214 14.87 1.17 5.34
CA TYR A 214 15.71 0.05 4.94
C TYR A 214 16.81 -0.18 5.97
N LYS A 215 17.24 -1.43 6.11
CA LYS A 215 18.42 -1.72 6.93
C LYS A 215 19.67 -1.23 6.19
N PRO A 216 20.58 -0.54 6.88
CA PRO A 216 21.82 -0.06 6.26
C PRO A 216 22.60 -1.15 5.54
N GLU A 217 22.58 -2.37 6.07
CA GLU A 217 23.27 -3.54 5.54
C GLU A 217 22.79 -3.94 4.15
N GLU A 218 21.52 -3.69 3.81
CA GLU A 218 20.96 -3.95 2.47
C GLU A 218 21.65 -3.10 1.38
N PHE A 219 22.28 -2.00 1.77
CA PHE A 219 23.01 -1.07 0.90
C PHE A 219 24.52 -1.06 1.16
N GLY A 220 25.05 -2.09 1.81
CA GLY A 220 26.48 -2.19 2.12
C GLY A 220 26.97 -1.17 3.14
N MET A 221 26.09 -0.65 4.00
CA MET A 221 26.42 0.19 5.14
C MET A 221 26.31 -0.60 6.43
N ASP A 222 27.08 -0.19 7.44
CA ASP A 222 27.09 -0.85 8.75
C ASP A 222 26.25 -0.01 9.73
N SER A 223 25.19 -0.60 10.29
CA SER A 223 24.30 0.07 11.26
C SER A 223 25.03 0.50 12.52
N LYS A 224 26.09 -0.24 12.97
CA LYS A 224 26.93 0.14 14.09
C LYS A 224 27.76 1.37 13.80
N VAL A 225 28.23 1.54 12.54
CA VAL A 225 28.94 2.75 12.13
C VAL A 225 27.97 3.91 12.07
N LEU A 226 26.77 3.73 11.53
CA LEU A 226 25.74 4.76 11.47
C LEU A 226 25.26 5.19 12.87
N SER A 227 25.23 4.29 13.85
CA SER A 227 24.84 4.64 15.22
C SER A 227 25.82 5.62 15.92
N ARG A 228 27.02 5.83 15.36
CA ARG A 228 27.94 6.91 15.81
C ARG A 228 27.34 8.29 15.63
N ILE A 229 26.40 8.45 14.69
CA ILE A 229 25.64 9.69 14.49
C ILE A 229 24.87 10.03 15.77
N ASP A 230 24.34 9.04 16.47
CA ASP A 230 23.61 9.24 17.72
C ASP A 230 24.49 9.95 18.76
N SER A 231 25.70 9.42 18.98
CA SER A 231 26.65 9.99 19.92
C SER A 231 27.12 11.40 19.52
N ILE A 232 27.26 11.67 18.23
CA ILE A 232 27.66 13.01 17.74
C ILE A 232 26.52 14.01 17.96
N ALA A 233 25.27 13.61 17.63
CA ALA A 233 24.11 14.46 17.80
C ALA A 233 23.84 14.78 19.28
N GLU A 234 23.89 13.77 20.14
CA GLU A 234 23.72 13.92 21.59
C GLU A 234 24.82 14.77 22.22
N TYR A 235 26.07 14.59 21.76
CA TYR A 235 27.21 15.42 22.22
C TYR A 235 27.01 16.89 21.86
N GLY A 236 26.59 17.20 20.61
CA GLY A 236 26.32 18.58 20.18
C GLY A 236 25.21 19.25 21.00
N ILE A 237 24.15 18.51 21.35
CA ILE A 237 23.07 19.00 22.23
C ILE A 237 23.60 19.28 23.63
N LYS A 238 24.39 18.34 24.19
CA LYS A 238 24.99 18.46 25.51
C LYS A 238 25.92 19.65 25.66
N GLU A 239 26.72 19.91 24.63
CA GLU A 239 27.64 21.06 24.59
C GLU A 239 26.92 22.38 24.26
N GLY A 240 25.60 22.37 24.04
CA GLY A 240 24.82 23.56 23.75
C GLY A 240 25.07 24.13 22.34
N ALA A 241 25.58 23.34 21.41
CA ALA A 241 25.79 23.78 20.03
C ALA A 241 24.46 23.97 19.28
N TYR A 242 23.45 23.16 19.58
CA TYR A 242 22.08 23.27 19.10
C TYR A 242 21.12 22.56 20.06
N PRO A 243 19.84 22.99 20.15
CA PRO A 243 18.87 22.40 21.10
C PRO A 243 18.34 21.05 20.65
N GLY A 244 18.35 20.78 19.36
CA GLY A 244 17.91 19.52 18.77
C GLY A 244 18.18 19.49 17.27
N CYS A 245 18.07 18.32 16.68
CA CYS A 245 18.27 18.13 15.24
C CYS A 245 17.50 16.89 14.72
N HIS A 246 17.32 16.85 13.42
CA HIS A 246 16.82 15.70 12.69
C HIS A 246 17.85 15.27 11.66
N VAL A 247 18.31 14.03 11.71
CA VAL A 247 19.34 13.49 10.83
C VAL A 247 18.75 12.42 9.93
N LEU A 248 18.90 12.62 8.63
CA LEU A 248 18.47 11.70 7.57
C LEU A 248 19.68 11.28 6.75
N VAL A 249 19.85 9.97 6.50
CA VAL A 249 20.83 9.45 5.54
C VAL A 249 20.12 8.64 4.47
N TRP A 250 20.40 9.00 3.22
CA TRP A 250 19.88 8.31 2.04
C TRP A 250 21.03 7.65 1.28
N LYS A 251 20.83 6.44 0.81
CA LYS A 251 21.75 5.70 -0.05
C LYS A 251 20.99 5.14 -1.24
N ASN A 252 21.45 5.45 -2.47
CA ASN A 252 20.81 5.01 -3.71
C ASN A 252 19.31 5.34 -3.83
N GLY A 253 18.87 6.46 -3.26
CA GLY A 253 17.47 6.85 -3.23
C GLY A 253 16.64 6.25 -2.09
N TYR A 254 17.26 5.50 -1.17
CA TYR A 254 16.57 4.85 -0.04
C TYR A 254 16.99 5.42 1.30
N GLN A 255 16.03 5.59 2.20
CA GLN A 255 16.28 6.06 3.56
C GLN A 255 16.85 4.91 4.41
N VAL A 256 18.10 5.04 4.82
CA VAL A 256 18.83 4.03 5.62
C VAL A 256 19.03 4.45 7.07
N TYR A 257 18.82 5.74 7.38
CA TYR A 257 18.88 6.27 8.74
C TYR A 257 17.94 7.47 8.86
N ASN A 258 17.18 7.52 9.96
CA ASN A 258 16.24 8.61 10.25
C ASN A 258 16.04 8.68 11.76
N LYS A 259 16.60 9.71 12.40
CA LYS A 259 16.44 9.95 13.84
C LYS A 259 16.34 11.41 14.18
N CYS A 260 15.51 11.71 15.17
CA CYS A 260 15.35 13.01 15.80
C CYS A 260 16.04 13.02 17.17
N PHE A 261 16.63 14.15 17.56
CA PHE A 261 17.35 14.32 18.81
C PHE A 261 16.99 15.67 19.43
N GLY A 262 16.86 15.70 20.78
CA GLY A 262 16.63 16.91 21.54
C GLY A 262 15.31 17.60 21.30
N ASN A 263 15.27 18.89 21.59
CA ASN A 263 14.07 19.73 21.61
C ASN A 263 14.13 20.87 20.58
N HIS A 264 13.00 21.55 20.37
CA HIS A 264 12.94 22.68 19.44
C HIS A 264 13.77 23.90 19.90
N THR A 265 13.82 24.15 21.19
CA THR A 265 14.62 25.20 21.83
C THR A 265 15.19 24.68 23.15
N TYR A 266 16.16 25.39 23.74
CA TYR A 266 16.74 25.01 25.03
C TYR A 266 15.75 25.09 26.20
N GLU A 267 14.74 25.95 26.09
CA GLU A 267 13.71 26.16 27.13
C GLU A 267 12.42 25.35 26.89
N SER A 268 12.34 24.63 25.76
CA SER A 268 11.13 23.92 25.35
C SER A 268 11.23 22.44 25.66
N ASP A 269 10.19 21.86 26.23
CA ASP A 269 10.00 20.39 26.37
C ASP A 269 9.47 19.74 25.10
N ARG A 270 9.24 20.52 24.02
CA ARG A 270 8.77 20.00 22.75
C ARG A 270 9.93 19.33 22.02
N GLU A 271 9.86 17.99 21.97
CA GLU A 271 10.82 17.15 21.25
C GLU A 271 10.78 17.40 19.73
N VAL A 272 11.92 17.30 19.08
CA VAL A 272 12.05 17.29 17.61
C VAL A 272 11.43 16.01 17.06
N ARG A 273 10.59 16.15 16.01
CA ARG A 273 9.87 15.05 15.35
C ARG A 273 10.15 15.01 13.87
N GLU A 274 9.97 13.84 13.27
CA GLU A 274 10.19 13.60 11.83
C GLU A 274 9.39 14.52 10.91
N ASN A 275 8.21 14.97 11.35
CA ASN A 275 7.30 15.80 10.57
C ASN A 275 7.42 17.31 10.90
N ASP A 276 8.43 17.72 11.65
CA ASP A 276 8.64 19.13 11.96
C ASP A 276 9.14 19.89 10.74
N LEU A 277 8.65 21.12 10.60
CA LEU A 277 9.03 22.01 9.52
C LEU A 277 10.28 22.80 9.91
N TYR A 278 11.26 22.83 9.01
CA TYR A 278 12.50 23.57 9.15
C TYR A 278 12.55 24.73 8.16
N ASP A 279 13.11 25.88 8.59
CA ASP A 279 13.49 26.93 7.68
C ASP A 279 14.63 26.43 6.78
N LEU A 280 14.40 26.47 5.48
CA LEU A 280 15.39 26.02 4.49
C LEU A 280 16.56 26.97 4.33
N ALA A 281 16.45 28.22 4.82
CA ALA A 281 17.48 29.23 4.70
C ALA A 281 18.14 29.23 3.29
N SER A 282 19.46 29.08 3.22
CA SER A 282 20.19 29.06 1.94
C SER A 282 19.90 27.85 1.05
N LEU A 283 19.33 26.75 1.55
CA LEU A 283 18.89 25.65 0.71
C LEU A 283 17.78 26.07 -0.27
N THR A 284 17.09 27.17 -0.01
CA THR A 284 16.15 27.81 -0.95
C THR A 284 16.82 28.10 -2.31
N LYS A 285 18.12 28.37 -2.34
CA LYS A 285 18.85 28.59 -3.59
C LYS A 285 18.85 27.35 -4.49
N THR A 286 19.02 26.18 -3.92
CA THR A 286 19.09 24.92 -4.67
C THR A 286 17.70 24.33 -4.91
N THR A 287 16.79 24.44 -3.95
CA THR A 287 15.47 23.79 -4.02
C THR A 287 14.41 24.61 -4.75
N ALA A 288 14.51 25.94 -4.75
CA ALA A 288 13.56 26.81 -5.42
C ALA A 288 14.20 27.61 -6.57
N THR A 289 15.27 28.39 -6.29
CA THR A 289 15.85 29.32 -7.27
C THR A 289 16.44 28.54 -8.45
N LEU A 290 17.24 27.52 -8.20
CA LEU A 290 17.85 26.72 -9.27
C LEU A 290 16.77 26.06 -10.16
N LEU A 291 15.76 25.45 -9.58
CA LEU A 291 14.66 24.82 -10.33
C LEU A 291 13.86 25.85 -11.14
N ALA A 292 13.62 27.03 -10.57
CA ALA A 292 12.95 28.12 -11.26
C ALA A 292 13.76 28.61 -12.48
N VAL A 293 15.10 28.63 -12.39
CA VAL A 293 15.99 29.00 -13.50
C VAL A 293 16.11 27.87 -14.54
N MET A 294 16.12 26.60 -14.10
CA MET A 294 16.18 25.46 -15.02
C MET A 294 14.95 25.39 -15.94
N LYS A 295 13.77 25.77 -15.46
CA LYS A 295 12.54 25.76 -16.26
C LYS A 295 12.59 26.69 -17.47
N PRO A 296 12.95 27.98 -17.37
CA PRO A 296 13.15 28.85 -18.54
C PRO A 296 14.24 28.35 -19.49
N VAL A 297 15.37 27.86 -18.96
CA VAL A 297 16.47 27.33 -19.79
C VAL A 297 16.00 26.16 -20.67
N SER A 298 15.15 25.27 -20.13
CA SER A 298 14.62 24.14 -20.91
C SER A 298 13.64 24.55 -22.04
N TYR A 299 12.97 25.71 -21.91
CA TYR A 299 11.99 26.21 -22.88
C TYR A 299 12.51 27.32 -23.81
N THR A 300 13.50 28.10 -23.37
CA THR A 300 13.93 29.36 -24.06
C THR A 300 15.36 29.35 -24.53
N HIS A 301 16.13 28.28 -24.36
CA HIS A 301 17.57 28.22 -24.66
C HIS A 301 18.40 29.39 -24.09
N LEU A 302 18.03 29.87 -22.91
CA LEU A 302 18.86 30.86 -22.21
C LEU A 302 20.20 30.22 -21.88
N ARG A 303 21.28 30.68 -22.54
CA ARG A 303 22.64 30.28 -22.17
C ARG A 303 22.98 30.92 -20.84
N ALA A 304 23.47 30.11 -19.90
CA ALA A 304 24.14 30.65 -18.74
C ALA A 304 25.34 31.51 -19.24
N HIS A 305 25.35 32.79 -18.91
CA HIS A 305 26.55 33.60 -19.11
C HIS A 305 27.59 33.05 -18.15
N GLU A 306 28.59 32.35 -18.68
CA GLU A 306 29.82 32.12 -17.97
C GLU A 306 30.45 33.49 -17.72
N THR A 307 30.47 33.92 -16.46
CA THR A 307 31.28 35.05 -16.05
C THR A 307 32.72 34.59 -16.13
N GLY A 308 33.33 34.82 -17.29
CA GLY A 308 34.79 34.71 -17.44
C GLY A 308 35.44 35.70 -16.48
N ALA A 309 36.22 35.16 -15.56
CA ALA A 309 37.13 35.93 -14.76
C ALA A 309 38.32 36.32 -15.59
#